data_c2060dcfffe4ee1499b7a7ffb3d5d0ce
#
_entry.id   c2060dcfffe4ee1499b7a7ffb3d5d0ce
#
_cell.length_a   1.000
_cell.length_b   1.000
_cell.length_c   1.000
_cell.angle_alpha   90.00
_cell.angle_beta   90.00
_cell.angle_gamma   90.00
#
_symmetry.space_group_name_H-M   'P 1'
#
loop_
_entity.id
_entity.type
_entity.pdbx_description
1 polymer ?
#
loop_
_entity_poly.entity_id
_entity_poly.type
_entity_poly.pdbx_seq_one_letter_code
_entity_poly.pdbx_strand_id
1 'polypeptide(L)'
;MKKSMLINLSISVPIAALAAGAAISAQDKYTVQVPNGLAFSEFRGYEDWPVIAISENGGKLAVIVGNQAMIDAYKQGVPGNGKPFPDGAKMAKVHWNPKKQETYPGQPTVPGTQHDVDFMVKDSKRFADSGGWGWGAFEYDATSDAFRPSTVSDEPPQENDAKCGFACHTIVQDRDYVFTEYGRR
;
A
#
# COMPACT_ATOMS: atom_id res chain seq x y z
N MET A 1 -25.75 -57.58 64.53
CA MET A 1 -25.21 -56.19 64.26
C MET A 1 -24.66 -56.16 62.85
N LYS A 2 -25.40 -55.61 61.85
CA LYS A 2 -24.96 -55.48 60.45
C LYS A 2 -24.42 -54.06 60.24
N LYS A 3 -23.14 -53.93 59.94
CA LYS A 3 -22.52 -52.65 59.57
C LYS A 3 -22.81 -52.41 58.08
N SER A 4 -23.56 -51.37 57.81
CA SER A 4 -23.79 -50.86 56.46
C SER A 4 -22.58 -49.99 56.01
N MET A 5 -21.94 -50.39 54.91
CA MET A 5 -20.82 -49.68 54.32
C MET A 5 -21.32 -48.77 53.19
N LEU A 6 -21.32 -47.49 53.43
CA LEU A 6 -21.68 -46.48 52.44
C LEU A 6 -20.47 -46.24 51.53
N ILE A 7 -20.60 -46.57 50.25
CA ILE A 7 -19.61 -46.29 49.23
C ILE A 7 -19.94 -44.91 48.64
N ASN A 8 -19.10 -43.93 48.90
CA ASN A 8 -19.16 -42.62 48.25
C ASN A 8 -18.53 -42.69 46.85
N LEU A 9 -19.38 -42.59 45.86
CA LEU A 9 -18.95 -42.54 44.47
C LEU A 9 -18.71 -41.05 44.07
N SER A 10 -17.44 -40.63 44.03
CA SER A 10 -17.07 -39.31 43.59
C SER A 10 -17.03 -39.28 42.05
N ILE A 11 -17.98 -38.59 41.43
CA ILE A 11 -18.02 -38.36 39.98
C ILE A 11 -17.13 -37.14 39.67
N SER A 12 -15.94 -37.39 39.14
CA SER A 12 -15.11 -36.34 38.61
C SER A 12 -15.55 -35.99 37.19
N VAL A 13 -16.12 -34.79 36.99
CA VAL A 13 -16.44 -34.25 35.67
C VAL A 13 -15.21 -33.56 35.12
N PRO A 14 -14.64 -33.97 33.99
CA PRO A 14 -13.56 -33.23 33.38
C PRO A 14 -14.10 -31.95 32.76
N ILE A 15 -13.65 -30.78 33.25
CA ILE A 15 -13.88 -29.50 32.61
C ILE A 15 -12.95 -29.43 31.39
N ALA A 16 -13.50 -29.69 30.21
CA ALA A 16 -12.81 -29.40 28.95
C ALA A 16 -12.77 -27.87 28.76
N ALA A 17 -11.64 -27.26 29.01
CA ALA A 17 -11.41 -25.87 28.68
C ALA A 17 -11.32 -25.73 27.15
N LEU A 18 -12.40 -25.29 26.53
CA LEU A 18 -12.38 -24.83 25.14
C LEU A 18 -11.56 -23.54 25.07
N ALA A 19 -10.29 -23.65 24.66
CA ALA A 19 -9.51 -22.50 24.24
C ALA A 19 -10.12 -22.01 22.91
N ALA A 20 -11.03 -21.04 23.00
CA ALA A 20 -11.46 -20.28 21.84
C ALA A 20 -10.28 -19.40 21.40
N GLY A 21 -9.44 -19.91 20.50
CA GLY A 21 -8.47 -19.11 19.79
C GLY A 21 -9.25 -18.07 18.97
N ALA A 22 -9.15 -16.80 19.36
CA ALA A 22 -9.62 -15.70 18.51
C ALA A 22 -8.80 -15.78 17.22
N ALA A 23 -9.41 -16.21 16.12
CA ALA A 23 -8.84 -16.02 14.79
C ALA A 23 -8.79 -14.51 14.57
N ILE A 24 -7.60 -13.93 14.61
CA ILE A 24 -7.38 -12.54 14.17
C ILE A 24 -7.64 -12.60 12.66
N SER A 25 -8.78 -12.05 12.24
CA SER A 25 -9.08 -11.89 10.82
C SER A 25 -8.03 -10.93 10.25
N ALA A 26 -7.33 -11.35 9.19
CA ALA A 26 -6.43 -10.46 8.46
C ALA A 26 -7.20 -9.20 8.04
N GLN A 27 -6.58 -8.03 8.16
CA GLN A 27 -7.19 -6.78 7.76
C GLN A 27 -7.51 -6.82 6.26
N ASP A 28 -8.74 -6.46 5.89
CA ASP A 28 -9.00 -6.09 4.50
C ASP A 28 -8.38 -4.70 4.23
N LYS A 29 -7.23 -4.66 3.58
CA LYS A 29 -6.52 -3.42 3.26
C LYS A 29 -7.36 -2.40 2.49
N TYR A 30 -8.38 -2.87 1.77
CA TYR A 30 -9.27 -1.99 1.02
C TYR A 30 -10.30 -1.24 1.88
N THR A 31 -10.31 -1.48 3.19
CA THR A 31 -11.09 -0.66 4.14
C THR A 31 -10.29 0.53 4.68
N VAL A 32 -8.99 0.59 4.41
CA VAL A 32 -8.12 1.67 4.88
C VAL A 32 -8.30 2.92 4.02
N GLN A 33 -8.37 4.07 4.67
CA GLN A 33 -8.54 5.36 4.00
C GLN A 33 -7.71 6.42 4.73
N VAL A 34 -7.05 7.29 3.96
CA VAL A 34 -6.49 8.53 4.50
C VAL A 34 -7.66 9.42 4.93
N PRO A 35 -7.67 9.99 6.13
CA PRO A 35 -8.74 10.89 6.57
C PRO A 35 -8.96 12.01 5.55
N ASN A 36 -10.20 12.18 5.04
CA ASN A 36 -10.58 13.11 3.97
C ASN A 36 -9.80 13.00 2.65
N GLY A 37 -8.98 11.95 2.49
CA GLY A 37 -8.10 11.73 1.35
C GLY A 37 -8.48 10.50 0.53
N LEU A 38 -7.44 9.85 -0.04
CA LEU A 38 -7.59 8.67 -0.86
C LEU A 38 -7.92 7.43 -0.03
N ALA A 39 -8.82 6.60 -0.56
CA ALA A 39 -9.06 5.28 -0.02
C ALA A 39 -8.17 4.24 -0.72
N PHE A 40 -7.65 3.29 0.02
CA PHE A 40 -6.89 2.16 -0.54
C PHE A 40 -7.70 1.41 -1.60
N SER A 41 -9.02 1.33 -1.41
CA SER A 41 -9.95 0.69 -2.36
C SER A 41 -9.99 1.33 -3.75
N GLU A 42 -9.60 2.60 -3.89
CA GLU A 42 -9.52 3.28 -5.18
C GLU A 42 -8.44 2.66 -6.10
N PHE A 43 -7.51 1.92 -5.53
CA PHE A 43 -6.36 1.29 -6.20
C PHE A 43 -6.46 -0.23 -6.26
N ARG A 44 -7.66 -0.79 -6.08
CA ARG A 44 -7.88 -2.24 -6.11
C ARG A 44 -7.32 -2.86 -7.38
N GLY A 45 -6.53 -3.94 -7.22
CA GLY A 45 -5.86 -4.65 -8.30
C GLY A 45 -4.53 -4.02 -8.72
N TYR A 46 -3.98 -3.05 -7.97
CA TYR A 46 -2.69 -2.43 -8.29
C TYR A 46 -1.53 -3.44 -8.35
N GLU A 47 -1.66 -4.55 -7.65
CA GLU A 47 -0.68 -5.63 -7.62
C GLU A 47 -0.46 -6.25 -9.02
N ASP A 48 -1.47 -6.20 -9.86
CA ASP A 48 -1.46 -6.77 -11.21
C ASP A 48 -1.20 -5.71 -12.29
N TRP A 49 -0.98 -4.45 -11.92
CA TRP A 49 -0.73 -3.40 -12.90
C TRP A 49 0.65 -3.56 -13.54
N PRO A 50 0.79 -3.19 -14.83
CA PRO A 50 2.08 -3.21 -15.50
C PRO A 50 3.12 -2.34 -14.79
N VAL A 51 4.33 -2.86 -14.70
CA VAL A 51 5.48 -2.12 -14.15
C VAL A 51 5.80 -0.93 -15.06
N ILE A 52 5.96 0.26 -14.50
CA ILE A 52 6.48 1.45 -15.19
C ILE A 52 7.99 1.50 -15.03
N ALA A 53 8.48 1.44 -13.80
CA ALA A 53 9.90 1.52 -13.48
C ALA A 53 10.23 0.82 -12.15
N ILE A 54 11.53 0.68 -11.92
CA ILE A 54 12.10 0.23 -10.65
C ILE A 54 13.02 1.34 -10.16
N SER A 55 13.05 1.59 -8.87
CA SER A 55 13.96 2.58 -8.28
C SER A 55 14.55 2.09 -6.97
N GLU A 56 15.70 2.65 -6.62
CA GLU A 56 16.30 2.57 -5.30
C GLU A 56 16.53 3.98 -4.79
N ASN A 57 15.95 4.30 -3.65
CA ASN A 57 16.12 5.61 -3.03
C ASN A 57 15.95 5.50 -1.51
N GLY A 58 16.76 6.26 -0.75
CA GLY A 58 16.66 6.29 0.71
C GLY A 58 16.83 4.92 1.37
N GLY A 59 17.58 4.01 0.75
CA GLY A 59 17.78 2.65 1.25
C GLY A 59 16.56 1.75 1.10
N LYS A 60 15.62 2.08 0.20
CA LYS A 60 14.46 1.26 -0.15
C LYS A 60 14.50 0.87 -1.61
N LEU A 61 14.10 -0.36 -1.91
CA LEU A 61 13.75 -0.79 -3.26
C LEU A 61 12.30 -0.47 -3.53
N ALA A 62 11.99 -0.01 -4.72
CA ALA A 62 10.61 0.24 -5.12
C ALA A 62 10.32 -0.24 -6.54
N VAL A 63 9.12 -0.75 -6.74
CA VAL A 63 8.50 -0.90 -8.06
C VAL A 63 7.41 0.14 -8.23
N ILE A 64 7.36 0.75 -9.41
CA ILE A 64 6.30 1.68 -9.79
C ILE A 64 5.46 1.00 -10.85
N VAL A 65 4.18 0.86 -10.56
CA VAL A 65 3.19 0.25 -11.44
C VAL A 65 2.12 1.26 -11.81
N GLY A 66 1.45 1.07 -12.94
CA GLY A 66 0.39 1.97 -13.37
C GLY A 66 -0.76 1.22 -14.02
N ASN A 67 -1.97 1.76 -13.86
CA ASN A 67 -3.14 1.20 -14.51
C ASN A 67 -3.09 1.40 -16.04
N GLN A 68 -4.02 0.79 -16.75
CA GLN A 68 -4.02 0.82 -18.23
C GLN A 68 -4.05 2.25 -18.78
N ALA A 69 -4.82 3.17 -18.17
CA ALA A 69 -4.88 4.56 -18.62
C ALA A 69 -3.52 5.26 -18.52
N MET A 70 -2.77 5.00 -17.45
CA MET A 70 -1.40 5.52 -17.28
C MET A 70 -0.45 4.96 -18.33
N ILE A 71 -0.49 3.66 -18.59
CA ILE A 71 0.37 2.98 -19.57
C ILE A 71 0.08 3.46 -21.00
N ASP A 72 -1.19 3.62 -21.34
CA ASP A 72 -1.58 4.10 -22.67
C ASP A 72 -1.15 5.54 -22.91
N ALA A 73 -1.22 6.39 -21.88
CA ALA A 73 -0.70 7.76 -21.95
C ALA A 73 0.82 7.77 -22.20
N TYR A 74 1.60 6.96 -21.48
CA TYR A 74 3.03 6.84 -21.75
C TYR A 74 3.34 6.39 -23.19
N LYS A 75 2.61 5.40 -23.70
CA LYS A 75 2.77 4.93 -25.08
C LYS A 75 2.47 6.00 -26.14
N GLN A 76 1.63 6.98 -25.77
CA GLN A 76 1.33 8.15 -26.59
C GLN A 76 2.33 9.32 -26.42
N GLY A 77 3.37 9.10 -25.62
CA GLY A 77 4.43 10.09 -25.38
C GLY A 77 4.18 11.06 -24.24
N VAL A 78 3.10 10.87 -23.45
CA VAL A 78 2.86 11.68 -22.24
C VAL A 78 3.91 11.29 -21.18
N PRO A 79 4.47 12.24 -20.41
CA PRO A 79 4.30 13.70 -20.46
C PRO A 79 5.30 14.39 -21.41
N GLY A 80 6.17 13.63 -22.07
CA GLY A 80 7.23 14.17 -22.94
C GLY A 80 6.72 14.98 -24.15
N ASN A 81 5.46 14.79 -24.53
CA ASN A 81 4.79 15.53 -25.60
C ASN A 81 4.09 16.83 -25.10
N GLY A 82 4.29 17.19 -23.83
CA GLY A 82 3.68 18.37 -23.20
C GLY A 82 2.19 18.24 -22.85
N LYS A 83 1.62 17.04 -23.00
CA LYS A 83 0.23 16.78 -22.59
C LYS A 83 0.17 16.23 -21.17
N PRO A 84 -0.89 16.56 -20.41
CA PRO A 84 -1.12 15.96 -19.10
C PRO A 84 -1.60 14.50 -19.24
N PHE A 85 -1.42 13.72 -18.18
CA PHE A 85 -2.06 12.42 -18.06
C PHE A 85 -3.59 12.58 -18.00
N PRO A 86 -4.35 11.62 -18.55
CA PRO A 86 -5.81 11.68 -18.53
C PRO A 86 -6.35 11.44 -17.12
N ASP A 87 -7.52 11.99 -16.82
CA ASP A 87 -8.26 11.64 -15.61
C ASP A 87 -8.48 10.12 -15.55
N GLY A 88 -8.35 9.56 -14.35
CA GLY A 88 -8.35 8.11 -14.13
C GLY A 88 -7.00 7.43 -14.29
N ALA A 89 -5.93 8.11 -14.71
CA ALA A 89 -4.57 7.58 -14.63
C ALA A 89 -4.18 7.37 -13.17
N LYS A 90 -3.63 6.20 -12.85
CA LYS A 90 -3.24 5.82 -11.49
C LYS A 90 -1.88 5.17 -11.46
N MET A 91 -1.13 5.45 -10.40
CA MET A 91 0.16 4.84 -10.10
C MET A 91 0.19 4.32 -8.68
N ALA A 92 0.94 3.25 -8.49
CA ALA A 92 1.34 2.78 -7.16
C ALA A 92 2.85 2.61 -7.12
N LYS A 93 3.48 3.11 -6.07
CA LYS A 93 4.90 2.90 -5.79
C LYS A 93 5.02 2.06 -4.54
N VAL A 94 5.38 0.80 -4.70
CA VAL A 94 5.48 -0.17 -3.61
C VAL A 94 6.93 -0.25 -3.15
N HIS A 95 7.18 -0.02 -1.87
CA HIS A 95 8.51 -0.02 -1.30
C HIS A 95 8.77 -1.25 -0.42
N TRP A 96 10.01 -1.71 -0.46
CA TRP A 96 10.52 -2.77 0.41
C TRP A 96 11.83 -2.38 1.05
N ASN A 97 12.06 -2.90 2.25
CA ASN A 97 13.40 -2.97 2.81
C ASN A 97 14.23 -3.93 1.94
N PRO A 98 15.43 -3.54 1.50
CA PRO A 98 16.26 -4.40 0.67
C PRO A 98 16.80 -5.58 1.49
N LYS A 99 16.96 -6.72 0.82
CA LYS A 99 17.55 -7.93 1.38
C LYS A 99 18.61 -8.48 0.43
N LYS A 100 19.76 -8.93 0.95
CA LYS A 100 20.74 -9.69 0.18
C LYS A 100 20.27 -11.14 0.03
N GLN A 101 20.33 -11.65 -1.19
CA GLN A 101 20.05 -13.06 -1.49
C GLN A 101 21.39 -13.81 -1.55
N GLU A 102 21.88 -14.21 -0.39
CA GLU A 102 23.25 -14.75 -0.22
C GLU A 102 23.47 -16.08 -0.96
N THR A 103 22.41 -16.85 -1.17
CA THR A 103 22.48 -18.16 -1.85
C THR A 103 22.58 -18.05 -3.36
N TYR A 104 22.32 -16.88 -3.94
CA TYR A 104 22.41 -16.69 -5.39
C TYR A 104 23.80 -16.20 -5.81
N PRO A 105 24.34 -16.70 -6.94
CA PRO A 105 25.55 -16.14 -7.52
C PRO A 105 25.44 -14.62 -7.69
N GLY A 106 26.47 -13.88 -7.25
CA GLY A 106 26.47 -12.42 -7.29
C GLY A 106 25.69 -11.73 -6.17
N GLN A 107 25.03 -12.50 -5.30
CA GLN A 107 24.32 -11.98 -4.11
C GLN A 107 23.46 -10.75 -4.40
N PRO A 108 22.46 -10.85 -5.28
CA PRO A 108 21.65 -9.71 -5.68
C PRO A 108 20.91 -9.12 -4.48
N THR A 109 20.63 -7.84 -4.56
CA THR A 109 19.69 -7.17 -3.66
C THR A 109 18.27 -7.38 -4.18
N VAL A 110 17.41 -7.90 -3.34
CA VAL A 110 16.02 -8.24 -3.67
C VAL A 110 15.05 -7.57 -2.69
N PRO A 111 13.76 -7.46 -3.04
CA PRO A 111 12.74 -7.06 -2.09
C PRO A 111 12.73 -7.96 -0.85
N GLY A 112 12.77 -7.36 0.33
CA GLY A 112 12.59 -8.02 1.62
C GLY A 112 11.18 -7.72 2.18
N THR A 113 11.13 -7.29 3.44
CA THR A 113 9.85 -6.90 4.07
C THR A 113 9.27 -5.68 3.39
N GLN A 114 7.97 -5.70 3.08
CA GLN A 114 7.25 -4.53 2.59
C GLN A 114 7.34 -3.40 3.60
N HIS A 115 7.45 -2.17 3.12
CA HIS A 115 7.57 -0.98 3.95
C HIS A 115 6.32 -0.11 3.86
N ASP A 116 5.95 0.28 2.65
CA ASP A 116 4.79 1.13 2.38
C ASP A 116 4.32 0.98 0.93
N VAL A 117 3.24 1.65 0.62
CA VAL A 117 2.80 1.92 -0.75
C VAL A 117 2.32 3.37 -0.85
N ASP A 118 2.84 4.08 -1.85
CA ASP A 118 2.40 5.43 -2.21
C ASP A 118 1.54 5.37 -3.46
N PHE A 119 0.41 6.06 -3.42
CA PHE A 119 -0.52 6.13 -4.53
C PHE A 119 -0.63 7.53 -5.11
N MET A 120 -0.82 7.61 -6.42
CA MET A 120 -1.21 8.80 -7.16
C MET A 120 -2.42 8.50 -8.05
N VAL A 121 -3.36 9.43 -8.11
CA VAL A 121 -4.49 9.36 -9.04
C VAL A 121 -4.75 10.72 -9.68
N LYS A 122 -4.93 10.72 -11.01
CA LYS A 122 -5.32 11.91 -11.77
C LYS A 122 -6.84 12.06 -11.74
N ASP A 123 -7.31 13.16 -11.20
CA ASP A 123 -8.70 13.62 -11.25
C ASP A 123 -8.69 15.15 -11.20
N SER A 124 -8.79 15.77 -12.37
CA SER A 124 -8.66 17.22 -12.53
C SER A 124 -9.74 18.03 -11.82
N LYS A 125 -10.89 17.40 -11.52
CA LYS A 125 -12.00 18.05 -10.81
C LYS A 125 -11.85 17.93 -9.30
N ARG A 126 -11.51 16.72 -8.82
CA ARG A 126 -11.36 16.45 -7.38
C ARG A 126 -10.11 17.12 -6.80
N PHE A 127 -9.04 17.23 -7.59
CA PHE A 127 -7.72 17.67 -7.14
C PHE A 127 -7.23 18.92 -7.88
N ALA A 128 -8.13 19.86 -8.19
CA ALA A 128 -7.80 21.07 -8.95
C ALA A 128 -6.66 21.89 -8.31
N ASP A 129 -6.60 21.95 -6.97
CA ASP A 129 -5.62 22.73 -6.23
C ASP A 129 -4.21 22.08 -6.15
N SER A 130 -4.09 20.85 -6.65
CA SER A 130 -2.83 20.08 -6.63
C SER A 130 -2.46 19.54 -8.01
N GLY A 131 -2.68 20.34 -9.06
CA GLY A 131 -2.34 19.98 -10.44
C GLY A 131 -3.20 18.85 -11.01
N GLY A 132 -4.36 18.58 -10.42
CA GLY A 132 -5.24 17.49 -10.78
C GLY A 132 -4.80 16.13 -10.25
N TRP A 133 -3.82 16.06 -9.35
CA TRP A 133 -3.34 14.83 -8.76
C TRP A 133 -3.68 14.72 -7.27
N GLY A 134 -4.17 13.55 -6.86
CA GLY A 134 -4.28 13.14 -5.48
C GLY A 134 -3.15 12.20 -5.09
N TRP A 135 -2.67 12.31 -3.86
CA TRP A 135 -1.63 11.46 -3.28
C TRP A 135 -2.14 10.81 -1.99
N GLY A 136 -1.67 9.61 -1.70
CA GLY A 136 -1.90 8.94 -0.42
C GLY A 136 -0.80 7.93 -0.17
N ALA A 137 -0.30 7.88 1.06
CA ALA A 137 0.70 6.94 1.50
C ALA A 137 0.14 6.02 2.57
N PHE A 138 0.47 4.73 2.49
CA PHE A 138 0.02 3.71 3.43
C PHE A 138 1.20 2.88 3.91
N GLU A 139 1.50 2.96 5.19
CA GLU A 139 2.53 2.17 5.83
C GLU A 139 2.08 0.73 6.06
N TYR A 140 2.99 -0.20 5.90
CA TYR A 140 2.77 -1.60 6.20
C TYR A 140 3.43 -1.99 7.52
N ASP A 141 2.65 -2.56 8.42
CA ASP A 141 3.13 -3.16 9.65
C ASP A 141 3.22 -4.68 9.49
N ALA A 142 4.46 -5.18 9.38
CA ALA A 142 4.73 -6.60 9.24
C ALA A 142 4.37 -7.43 10.48
N THR A 143 4.19 -6.80 11.64
CA THR A 143 3.84 -7.51 12.88
C THR A 143 2.37 -7.87 12.92
N SER A 144 1.52 -6.97 12.42
CA SER A 144 0.08 -7.16 12.38
C SER A 144 -0.45 -7.57 11.00
N ASP A 145 0.43 -7.67 9.99
CA ASP A 145 0.07 -7.91 8.58
C ASP A 145 -1.02 -6.93 8.10
N ALA A 146 -0.82 -5.64 8.36
CA ALA A 146 -1.83 -4.63 8.15
C ALA A 146 -1.26 -3.33 7.57
N PHE A 147 -2.10 -2.62 6.81
CA PHE A 147 -1.82 -1.26 6.34
C PHE A 147 -2.50 -0.23 7.23
N ARG A 148 -1.88 0.93 7.33
CA ARG A 148 -2.46 2.12 7.95
C ARG A 148 -2.10 3.36 7.13
N PRO A 149 -2.90 4.44 7.18
CA PRO A 149 -2.47 5.71 6.59
C PRO A 149 -1.17 6.19 7.21
N SER A 150 -0.26 6.72 6.41
CA SER A 150 0.98 7.36 6.90
C SER A 150 0.69 8.64 7.65
N THR A 151 -0.43 9.29 7.33
CA THR A 151 -0.94 10.43 8.08
C THR A 151 -2.23 10.09 8.80
N VAL A 152 -2.42 10.72 9.96
CA VAL A 152 -3.65 10.64 10.74
C VAL A 152 -4.31 12.02 10.90
N SER A 153 -3.74 13.05 10.25
CA SER A 153 -4.31 14.40 10.24
C SER A 153 -5.54 14.44 9.33
N ASP A 154 -6.55 15.18 9.69
CA ASP A 154 -7.77 15.40 8.90
C ASP A 154 -7.88 16.82 8.33
N GLU A 155 -6.76 17.55 8.27
CA GLU A 155 -6.71 18.90 7.74
C GLU A 155 -6.75 18.92 6.20
N PRO A 156 -7.69 19.66 5.57
CA PRO A 156 -7.73 19.80 4.11
C PRO A 156 -6.46 20.44 3.55
N PRO A 157 -6.10 20.26 2.24
CA PRO A 157 -6.96 19.74 1.18
C PRO A 157 -6.99 18.23 0.99
N GLN A 158 -6.08 17.45 1.45
CA GLN A 158 -6.01 16.00 1.31
C GLN A 158 -5.02 15.44 2.30
N GLU A 159 -4.90 16.10 3.44
CA GLU A 159 -3.97 15.68 4.44
C GLU A 159 -2.50 15.98 4.16
N ASN A 160 -1.67 15.61 5.12
CA ASN A 160 -0.23 15.81 5.00
C ASN A 160 0.38 15.04 3.84
N ASP A 161 -0.12 13.83 3.53
CA ASP A 161 0.39 13.02 2.42
C ASP A 161 0.25 13.73 1.09
N ALA A 162 -0.91 14.34 0.83
CA ALA A 162 -1.12 15.10 -0.39
C ALA A 162 -0.30 16.38 -0.42
N LYS A 163 -0.18 17.10 0.69
CA LYS A 163 0.69 18.29 0.77
C LYS A 163 2.15 17.91 0.52
N CYS A 164 2.64 16.84 1.15
CA CYS A 164 4.00 16.35 0.94
C CYS A 164 4.21 15.87 -0.49
N GLY A 165 3.28 15.08 -1.02
CA GLY A 165 3.31 14.60 -2.40
C GLY A 165 3.32 15.76 -3.39
N PHE A 166 2.40 16.69 -3.27
CA PHE A 166 2.33 17.87 -4.13
C PHE A 166 3.62 18.71 -4.07
N ALA A 167 4.11 19.03 -2.87
CA ALA A 167 5.31 19.83 -2.70
C ALA A 167 6.53 19.19 -3.37
N CYS A 168 6.73 17.89 -3.21
CA CYS A 168 7.81 17.17 -3.86
C CYS A 168 7.63 17.10 -5.38
N HIS A 169 6.42 16.78 -5.86
CA HIS A 169 6.15 16.54 -7.27
C HIS A 169 6.05 17.84 -8.09
N THR A 170 5.88 19.01 -7.46
CA THR A 170 5.95 20.33 -8.11
C THR A 170 7.30 20.57 -8.80
N ILE A 171 8.37 19.92 -8.37
CA ILE A 171 9.69 19.99 -9.01
C ILE A 171 9.66 19.55 -10.48
N VAL A 172 8.70 18.67 -10.84
CA VAL A 172 8.49 18.17 -12.20
C VAL A 172 7.09 18.52 -12.72
N GLN A 173 6.64 19.74 -12.40
CA GLN A 173 5.33 20.23 -12.86
C GLN A 173 5.20 20.26 -14.38
N ASP A 174 6.28 20.55 -15.09
CA ASP A 174 6.39 20.53 -16.54
C ASP A 174 6.17 19.13 -17.15
N ARG A 175 6.29 18.11 -16.32
CA ARG A 175 6.03 16.69 -16.65
C ARG A 175 4.73 16.20 -16.03
N ASP A 176 3.77 17.08 -15.85
CA ASP A 176 2.50 16.78 -15.18
C ASP A 176 2.70 16.10 -13.82
N TYR A 177 3.69 16.58 -13.03
CA TYR A 177 4.00 16.11 -11.67
C TYR A 177 4.47 14.64 -11.59
N VAL A 178 4.96 14.06 -12.69
CA VAL A 178 5.39 12.65 -12.72
C VAL A 178 6.88 12.54 -12.97
N PHE A 179 7.64 12.05 -11.98
CA PHE A 179 9.08 11.82 -12.08
C PHE A 179 9.46 10.69 -13.03
N THR A 180 8.60 9.68 -13.10
CA THR A 180 8.95 8.40 -13.69
C THR A 180 8.89 8.44 -15.21
N GLU A 181 9.85 7.77 -15.85
CA GLU A 181 9.86 7.52 -17.27
C GLU A 181 9.46 6.06 -17.54
N TYR A 182 8.69 5.85 -18.63
CA TYR A 182 8.35 4.53 -19.09
C TYR A 182 9.46 4.01 -19.99
N GLY A 183 10.26 3.08 -19.46
CA GLY A 183 11.39 2.52 -20.17
C GLY A 183 11.00 1.73 -21.43
N ARG A 184 11.92 1.67 -22.40
CA ARG A 184 11.76 0.78 -23.56
C ARG A 184 11.73 -0.67 -23.10
N ARG A 185 10.90 -1.44 -23.76
CA ARG A 185 10.73 -2.89 -23.53
C ARG A 185 10.66 -3.60 -24.86
#